data_5bd2d8e19b9806376fbb1fab2c2348ca
#
_entry.id   5bd2d8e19b9806376fbb1fab2c2348ca
#
_cell.length_a   1.000
_cell.length_b   1.000
_cell.length_c   1.000
_cell.angle_alpha   90.00
_cell.angle_beta   90.00
_cell.angle_gamma   90.00
#
_symmetry.space_group_name_H-M   'P 1'
#
loop_
_entity.id
_entity.type
_entity.pdbx_description
1 polymer ?
#
loop_
_entity_poly.entity_id
_entity_poly.type
_entity_poly.pdbx_seq_one_letter_code
_entity_poly.pdbx_strand_id
1 'polypeptide(L)'
;MQFGIFTVGDVTTDPTTGRTPTEHERIKAILRIAIKAEEVGLDVFATGEHHNPPFVPSSPTTMLGYIAARTERLILSTSTTLITTNDPVKIAEDFAMLQHIADGRVDVMMGRGNTPPVYPWFGQDIRQGIPLAVENYALLHELWRKDVVDWQGRFRTPLQGFTSTPRPLDGVPPFVWHGSIRSPQIAEQAAYYGDGFFHNNIFWPADHTKRMVALYRERYAHYGHGEPHQAIVGLGGQVFMRKNSQDAVREFRPYFDHAPVYGGGPSLEDFTEQTPLTVGSPQQVIDRTLTFREYAGDYQRQLFLMDHAGLPLKTVLEQLDMLGEIVPVLRKEFAALRAPGVPDAPTHDSLRAAKQQSTDGTADTDDTER
;
A
#
# COMPACT_ATOMS: atom_id res chain seq x y z
N MET A 1 0.38 7.86 12.99
CA MET A 1 0.01 8.09 11.57
C MET A 1 1.24 7.97 10.70
N GLN A 2 1.25 7.10 9.70
CA GLN A 2 2.34 6.92 8.75
C GLN A 2 2.06 7.69 7.45
N PHE A 3 3.07 8.38 6.95
CA PHE A 3 3.03 9.08 5.66
C PHE A 3 4.07 8.49 4.72
N GLY A 4 3.69 8.27 3.48
CA GLY A 4 4.58 7.71 2.49
C GLY A 4 4.16 8.02 1.07
N ILE A 5 4.87 7.41 0.16
CA ILE A 5 4.58 7.49 -1.26
C ILE A 5 4.44 6.08 -1.85
N PHE A 6 3.74 5.98 -2.95
CA PHE A 6 3.74 4.79 -3.76
C PHE A 6 3.98 5.12 -5.23
N THR A 7 4.53 4.17 -5.96
CA THR A 7 4.77 4.28 -7.40
C THR A 7 4.05 3.16 -8.14
N VAL A 8 3.51 3.48 -9.30
CA VAL A 8 3.06 2.47 -10.28
C VAL A 8 4.14 2.17 -11.32
N GLY A 9 5.17 3.01 -11.40
CA GLY A 9 6.32 2.82 -12.26
C GLY A 9 6.02 2.90 -13.75
N ASP A 10 5.12 3.79 -14.16
CA ASP A 10 4.77 4.00 -15.56
C ASP A 10 5.91 4.65 -16.36
N VAL A 11 6.09 4.19 -17.59
CA VAL A 11 6.96 4.80 -18.60
C VAL A 11 6.10 5.63 -19.52
N THR A 12 5.91 6.89 -19.13
CA THR A 12 5.04 7.84 -19.82
C THR A 12 5.88 8.97 -20.42
N THR A 13 5.51 9.43 -21.61
CA THR A 13 6.15 10.57 -22.29
C THR A 13 5.92 11.86 -21.49
N ASP A 14 6.98 12.61 -21.25
CA ASP A 14 6.88 13.97 -20.76
C ASP A 14 6.26 14.87 -21.85
N PRO A 15 5.04 15.38 -21.66
CA PRO A 15 4.35 16.16 -22.68
C PRO A 15 4.99 17.53 -22.96
N THR A 16 5.85 17.99 -22.07
CA THR A 16 6.51 19.31 -22.23
C THR A 16 7.76 19.21 -23.08
N THR A 17 8.39 18.05 -23.17
CA THR A 17 9.63 17.81 -23.93
C THR A 17 9.48 16.82 -25.05
N GLY A 18 8.41 16.02 -25.05
CA GLY A 18 8.21 14.90 -25.98
C GLY A 18 9.13 13.70 -25.71
N ARG A 19 9.87 13.70 -24.59
CA ARG A 19 10.81 12.62 -24.25
C ARG A 19 10.13 11.54 -23.43
N THR A 20 10.32 10.28 -23.85
CA THR A 20 9.96 9.12 -23.06
C THR A 20 11.21 8.54 -22.40
N PRO A 21 11.24 8.32 -21.08
CA PRO A 21 12.39 7.66 -20.44
C PRO A 21 12.49 6.20 -20.91
N THR A 22 13.72 5.67 -20.91
CA THR A 22 13.91 4.22 -21.04
C THR A 22 13.47 3.50 -19.75
N GLU A 23 13.18 2.20 -19.83
CA GLU A 23 12.88 1.37 -18.66
C GLU A 23 14.02 1.44 -17.61
N HIS A 24 15.29 1.40 -18.08
CA HIS A 24 16.45 1.55 -17.21
C HIS A 24 16.43 2.87 -16.43
N GLU A 25 16.20 3.98 -17.12
CA GLU A 25 16.11 5.30 -16.49
C GLU A 25 14.95 5.35 -15.48
N ARG A 26 13.80 4.78 -15.84
CA ARG A 26 12.62 4.76 -14.97
C ARG A 26 12.87 3.91 -13.71
N ILE A 27 13.45 2.72 -13.83
CA ILE A 27 13.83 1.89 -12.69
C ILE A 27 14.80 2.65 -11.77
N LYS A 28 15.86 3.27 -12.34
CA LYS A 28 16.81 4.07 -11.55
C LYS A 28 16.15 5.28 -10.88
N ALA A 29 15.17 5.91 -11.52
CA ALA A 29 14.40 7.01 -10.95
C ALA A 29 13.59 6.52 -9.73
N ILE A 30 12.89 5.37 -9.83
CA ILE A 30 12.13 4.78 -8.72
C ILE A 30 13.03 4.52 -7.51
N LEU A 31 14.21 3.94 -7.72
CA LEU A 31 15.17 3.68 -6.65
C LEU A 31 15.63 5.00 -5.97
N ARG A 32 15.88 6.03 -6.77
CA ARG A 32 16.27 7.35 -6.24
C ARG A 32 15.14 8.04 -5.48
N ILE A 33 13.89 7.91 -5.96
CA ILE A 33 12.68 8.42 -5.30
C ILE A 33 12.49 7.75 -3.93
N ALA A 34 12.67 6.43 -3.85
CA ALA A 34 12.54 5.70 -2.58
C ALA A 34 13.59 6.15 -1.54
N ILE A 35 14.86 6.29 -1.95
CA ILE A 35 15.92 6.80 -1.08
C ILE A 35 15.60 8.23 -0.62
N LYS A 36 15.15 9.07 -1.54
CA LYS A 36 14.76 10.45 -1.22
C LYS A 36 13.58 10.51 -0.24
N ALA A 37 12.64 9.57 -0.33
CA ALA A 37 11.52 9.48 0.62
C ALA A 37 12.01 9.33 2.07
N GLU A 38 13.03 8.49 2.31
CA GLU A 38 13.66 8.40 3.64
C GLU A 38 14.42 9.67 4.02
N GLU A 39 15.18 10.26 3.08
CA GLU A 39 15.95 11.48 3.31
C GLU A 39 15.06 12.63 3.81
N VAL A 40 13.83 12.75 3.30
CA VAL A 40 12.87 13.79 3.69
C VAL A 40 11.96 13.39 4.86
N GLY A 41 12.20 12.24 5.49
CA GLY A 41 11.52 11.82 6.71
C GLY A 41 10.16 11.17 6.51
N LEU A 42 9.89 10.58 5.34
CA LEU A 42 8.71 9.73 5.15
C LEU A 42 8.87 8.37 5.84
N ASP A 43 7.74 7.75 6.16
CA ASP A 43 7.69 6.47 6.87
C ASP A 43 7.67 5.27 5.92
N VAL A 44 7.04 5.41 4.74
CA VAL A 44 6.72 4.28 3.85
C VAL A 44 7.05 4.60 2.40
N PHE A 45 7.67 3.63 1.72
CA PHE A 45 7.72 3.56 0.27
C PHE A 45 7.03 2.27 -0.21
N ALA A 46 6.11 2.39 -1.16
CA ALA A 46 5.43 1.25 -1.76
C ALA A 46 5.62 1.22 -3.28
N THR A 47 5.83 0.03 -3.83
CA THR A 47 5.88 -0.18 -5.29
C THR A 47 4.75 -1.07 -5.76
N GLY A 48 4.14 -0.74 -6.89
CA GLY A 48 3.17 -1.60 -7.58
C GLY A 48 3.82 -2.86 -8.15
N GLU A 49 2.99 -3.79 -8.57
CA GLU A 49 3.36 -4.92 -9.42
C GLU A 49 2.51 -4.87 -10.68
N HIS A 50 3.18 -4.81 -11.82
CA HIS A 50 2.56 -4.77 -13.14
C HIS A 50 3.33 -5.65 -14.11
N HIS A 51 2.62 -6.34 -14.99
CA HIS A 51 3.20 -7.23 -15.99
C HIS A 51 2.89 -6.80 -17.43
N ASN A 52 2.34 -5.60 -17.59
CA ASN A 52 1.99 -5.05 -18.90
C ASN A 52 2.60 -3.66 -19.11
N PRO A 53 3.00 -3.32 -20.35
CA PRO A 53 3.35 -1.93 -20.66
C PRO A 53 2.20 -0.97 -20.33
N PRO A 54 2.51 0.28 -19.91
CA PRO A 54 3.84 0.88 -19.87
C PRO A 54 4.56 0.77 -18.51
N PHE A 55 4.21 -0.19 -17.67
CA PHE A 55 4.74 -0.29 -16.31
C PHE A 55 5.99 -1.16 -16.23
N VAL A 56 6.96 -0.78 -15.37
CA VAL A 56 8.22 -1.53 -15.22
C VAL A 56 8.34 -2.36 -13.94
N PRO A 57 7.63 -2.10 -12.83
CA PRO A 57 7.78 -2.90 -11.61
C PRO A 57 7.08 -4.25 -11.74
N SER A 58 7.79 -5.24 -12.27
CA SER A 58 7.27 -6.62 -12.41
C SER A 58 7.75 -7.57 -11.29
N SER A 59 8.71 -7.13 -10.47
CA SER A 59 9.26 -7.89 -9.35
C SER A 59 9.48 -6.97 -8.14
N PRO A 60 8.43 -6.71 -7.36
CA PRO A 60 8.50 -5.79 -6.22
C PRO A 60 9.60 -6.15 -5.23
N THR A 61 9.72 -7.41 -4.83
CA THR A 61 10.70 -7.85 -3.84
C THR A 61 12.14 -7.66 -4.28
N THR A 62 12.44 -7.82 -5.58
CA THR A 62 13.75 -7.51 -6.15
C THR A 62 14.10 -6.02 -5.99
N MET A 63 13.15 -5.14 -6.30
CA MET A 63 13.33 -3.68 -6.17
C MET A 63 13.45 -3.28 -4.69
N LEU A 64 12.56 -3.78 -3.85
CA LEU A 64 12.55 -3.49 -2.41
C LEU A 64 13.81 -4.02 -1.71
N GLY A 65 14.37 -5.16 -2.14
CA GLY A 65 15.65 -5.66 -1.64
C GLY A 65 16.81 -4.69 -1.88
N TYR A 66 16.88 -4.06 -3.05
CA TYR A 66 17.87 -3.01 -3.30
C TYR A 66 17.62 -1.78 -2.42
N ILE A 67 16.37 -1.36 -2.26
CA ILE A 67 16.01 -0.20 -1.43
C ILE A 67 16.32 -0.49 0.04
N ALA A 68 16.07 -1.71 0.53
CA ALA A 68 16.42 -2.14 1.89
C ALA A 68 17.90 -1.91 2.22
N ALA A 69 18.79 -2.24 1.28
CA ALA A 69 20.24 -2.06 1.42
C ALA A 69 20.69 -0.58 1.37
N ARG A 70 19.80 0.35 1.08
CA ARG A 70 20.11 1.78 0.91
C ARG A 70 19.32 2.68 1.87
N THR A 71 18.52 2.08 2.75
CA THR A 71 17.65 2.77 3.72
C THR A 71 17.74 2.09 5.08
N GLU A 72 17.45 2.84 6.15
CA GLU A 72 17.58 2.36 7.53
C GLU A 72 16.26 2.39 8.30
N ARG A 73 15.31 3.25 7.91
CA ARG A 73 14.05 3.48 8.66
C ARG A 73 12.80 3.25 7.83
N LEU A 74 12.93 3.38 6.51
CA LEU A 74 11.79 3.34 5.59
C LEU A 74 11.12 1.96 5.64
N ILE A 75 9.82 1.93 5.86
CA ILE A 75 9.01 0.73 5.71
C ILE A 75 8.85 0.46 4.22
N LEU A 76 9.20 -0.76 3.82
CA LEU A 76 9.13 -1.24 2.46
C LEU A 76 7.82 -1.98 2.25
N SER A 77 6.99 -1.48 1.34
CA SER A 77 5.64 -1.99 1.10
C SER A 77 5.39 -2.21 -0.39
N THR A 78 4.25 -2.79 -0.69
CA THR A 78 3.77 -2.88 -2.07
C THR A 78 2.44 -2.13 -2.24
N SER A 79 2.09 -1.81 -3.49
CA SER A 79 0.83 -1.14 -3.81
C SER A 79 0.37 -1.50 -5.25
N THR A 80 0.12 -2.79 -5.48
CA THR A 80 -0.02 -3.97 -4.63
C THR A 80 0.83 -5.13 -5.14
N THR A 81 1.10 -6.15 -4.32
CA THR A 81 1.54 -7.47 -4.81
C THR A 81 0.32 -8.21 -5.35
N LEU A 82 0.43 -8.75 -6.57
CA LEU A 82 -0.69 -9.43 -7.24
C LEU A 82 -0.78 -10.89 -6.81
N ILE A 83 -1.64 -11.17 -5.86
CA ILE A 83 -1.81 -12.54 -5.33
C ILE A 83 -2.42 -13.52 -6.33
N THR A 84 -2.94 -13.03 -7.44
CA THR A 84 -3.54 -13.86 -8.51
C THR A 84 -2.57 -14.27 -9.60
N THR A 85 -1.41 -13.61 -9.71
CA THR A 85 -0.36 -13.94 -10.70
C THR A 85 0.86 -14.58 -10.06
N ASN A 86 0.92 -14.61 -8.72
CA ASN A 86 1.99 -15.24 -7.96
C ASN A 86 1.49 -16.48 -7.21
N ASP A 87 2.36 -17.49 -7.04
CA ASP A 87 2.09 -18.62 -6.16
C ASP A 87 2.22 -18.17 -4.69
N PRO A 88 1.27 -18.52 -3.79
CA PRO A 88 1.33 -18.17 -2.38
C PRO A 88 2.61 -18.63 -1.66
N VAL A 89 3.17 -19.77 -2.05
CA VAL A 89 4.46 -20.25 -1.52
C VAL A 89 5.56 -19.26 -1.86
N LYS A 90 5.61 -18.83 -3.13
CA LYS A 90 6.63 -17.86 -3.57
C LYS A 90 6.48 -16.51 -2.87
N ILE A 91 5.26 -16.04 -2.67
CA ILE A 91 5.01 -14.81 -1.89
C ILE A 91 5.49 -15.00 -0.44
N ALA A 92 5.18 -16.14 0.19
CA ALA A 92 5.57 -16.41 1.57
C ALA A 92 7.09 -16.36 1.75
N GLU A 93 7.84 -16.99 0.85
CA GLU A 93 9.30 -17.06 0.86
C GLU A 93 9.94 -15.70 0.57
N ASP A 94 9.48 -15.00 -0.47
CA ASP A 94 10.03 -13.72 -0.90
C ASP A 94 9.88 -12.63 0.16
N PHE A 95 8.70 -12.52 0.77
CA PHE A 95 8.47 -11.51 1.79
C PHE A 95 9.11 -11.86 3.13
N ALA A 96 9.22 -13.13 3.49
CA ALA A 96 10.01 -13.54 4.64
C ALA A 96 11.52 -13.25 4.42
N MET A 97 12.06 -13.55 3.24
CA MET A 97 13.43 -13.20 2.87
C MET A 97 13.66 -11.69 2.93
N LEU A 98 12.75 -10.90 2.34
CA LEU A 98 12.84 -9.44 2.36
C LEU A 98 12.76 -8.88 3.80
N GLN A 99 11.94 -9.48 4.66
CA GLN A 99 11.82 -9.10 6.07
C GLN A 99 13.15 -9.30 6.83
N HIS A 100 13.87 -10.40 6.58
CA HIS A 100 15.21 -10.60 7.13
C HIS A 100 16.24 -9.61 6.58
N ILE A 101 16.20 -9.30 5.27
CA ILE A 101 17.12 -8.33 4.64
C ILE A 101 16.90 -6.92 5.18
N ALA A 102 15.65 -6.56 5.48
CA ALA A 102 15.25 -5.22 5.89
C ALA A 102 15.06 -5.07 7.42
N ASP A 103 15.52 -6.03 8.23
CA ASP A 103 15.42 -6.01 9.69
C ASP A 103 13.98 -5.70 10.18
N GLY A 104 12.99 -6.38 9.60
CA GLY A 104 11.59 -6.26 9.95
C GLY A 104 10.83 -5.07 9.32
N ARG A 105 11.49 -4.14 8.63
CA ARG A 105 10.87 -2.95 7.99
C ARG A 105 10.08 -3.30 6.73
N VAL A 106 9.24 -4.31 6.79
CA VAL A 106 8.46 -4.81 5.66
C VAL A 106 7.02 -5.02 6.07
N ASP A 107 6.12 -4.53 5.26
CA ASP A 107 4.74 -4.99 5.20
C ASP A 107 4.34 -5.24 3.74
N VAL A 108 3.18 -5.80 3.53
CA VAL A 108 2.74 -6.15 2.17
C VAL A 108 1.30 -5.74 1.94
N MET A 109 1.04 -5.10 0.82
CA MET A 109 -0.32 -4.84 0.38
C MET A 109 -0.70 -5.82 -0.72
N MET A 110 -1.64 -6.71 -0.42
CA MET A 110 -2.16 -7.69 -1.36
C MET A 110 -3.23 -7.07 -2.26
N GLY A 111 -3.13 -7.33 -3.54
CA GLY A 111 -4.11 -6.93 -4.53
C GLY A 111 -4.48 -8.08 -5.48
N ARG A 112 -5.70 -8.03 -6.00
CA ARG A 112 -6.18 -9.01 -6.97
C ARG A 112 -5.62 -8.76 -8.39
N GLY A 113 -5.24 -7.52 -8.70
CA GLY A 113 -5.04 -7.09 -10.08
C GLY A 113 -6.36 -6.96 -10.86
N ASN A 114 -6.40 -6.03 -11.79
CA ASN A 114 -7.60 -5.70 -12.56
C ASN A 114 -7.36 -5.57 -14.06
N THR A 115 -6.17 -5.98 -14.53
CA THR A 115 -5.77 -5.89 -15.94
C THR A 115 -6.07 -7.20 -16.66
N PRO A 116 -7.15 -7.27 -17.48
CA PRO A 116 -7.60 -8.53 -18.07
C PRO A 116 -6.55 -9.28 -18.89
N PRO A 117 -5.70 -8.64 -19.73
CA PRO A 117 -4.69 -9.33 -20.52
C PRO A 117 -3.61 -10.05 -19.70
N VAL A 118 -3.38 -9.61 -18.44
CA VAL A 118 -2.33 -10.19 -17.59
C VAL A 118 -2.68 -11.59 -17.11
N TYR A 119 -3.94 -11.85 -16.80
CA TYR A 119 -4.36 -13.15 -16.25
C TYR A 119 -3.97 -14.36 -17.11
N PRO A 120 -4.29 -14.40 -18.41
CA PRO A 120 -3.92 -15.56 -19.25
C PRO A 120 -2.41 -15.72 -19.41
N TRP A 121 -1.60 -14.66 -19.28
CA TRP A 121 -0.14 -14.78 -19.32
C TRP A 121 0.41 -15.60 -18.15
N PHE A 122 -0.30 -15.62 -17.04
CA PHE A 122 0.02 -16.41 -15.85
C PHE A 122 -0.89 -17.64 -15.68
N GLY A 123 -1.57 -18.07 -16.78
CA GLY A 123 -2.41 -19.26 -16.77
C GLY A 123 -3.70 -19.12 -15.96
N GLN A 124 -4.15 -17.88 -15.71
CA GLN A 124 -5.32 -17.57 -14.89
C GLN A 124 -6.48 -17.00 -15.71
N ASP A 125 -7.68 -17.00 -15.12
CA ASP A 125 -8.88 -16.40 -15.68
C ASP A 125 -9.37 -15.27 -14.74
N ILE A 126 -9.47 -14.05 -15.25
CA ILE A 126 -9.92 -12.88 -14.46
C ILE A 126 -11.34 -13.07 -13.87
N ARG A 127 -12.19 -13.88 -14.52
CA ARG A 127 -13.52 -14.21 -14.02
C ARG A 127 -13.47 -14.98 -12.68
N GLN A 128 -12.36 -15.67 -12.44
CA GLN A 128 -12.07 -16.37 -11.18
C GLN A 128 -11.19 -15.54 -10.23
N GLY A 129 -10.88 -14.29 -10.57
CA GLY A 129 -9.90 -13.47 -9.85
C GLY A 129 -10.23 -13.25 -8.37
N ILE A 130 -11.51 -13.12 -7.97
CA ILE A 130 -11.90 -13.00 -6.56
C ILE A 130 -11.72 -14.35 -5.81
N PRO A 131 -12.34 -15.46 -6.22
CA PRO A 131 -12.13 -16.73 -5.53
C PRO A 131 -10.67 -17.19 -5.52
N LEU A 132 -9.91 -16.93 -6.59
CA LEU A 132 -8.47 -17.19 -6.64
C LEU A 132 -7.70 -16.35 -5.59
N ALA A 133 -7.99 -15.06 -5.50
CA ALA A 133 -7.34 -14.19 -4.51
C ALA A 133 -7.65 -14.62 -3.07
N VAL A 134 -8.90 -15.00 -2.80
CA VAL A 134 -9.34 -15.48 -1.48
C VAL A 134 -8.64 -16.79 -1.10
N GLU A 135 -8.60 -17.77 -2.01
CA GLU A 135 -7.94 -19.05 -1.76
C GLU A 135 -6.43 -18.91 -1.58
N ASN A 136 -5.77 -18.13 -2.47
CA ASN A 136 -4.33 -17.92 -2.38
C ASN A 136 -3.94 -17.18 -1.09
N TYR A 137 -4.77 -16.23 -0.64
CA TYR A 137 -4.50 -15.56 0.62
C TYR A 137 -4.68 -16.48 1.83
N ALA A 138 -5.68 -17.35 1.82
CA ALA A 138 -5.86 -18.33 2.88
C ALA A 138 -4.63 -19.24 3.04
N LEU A 139 -4.07 -19.73 1.94
CA LEU A 139 -2.83 -20.51 1.96
C LEU A 139 -1.64 -19.66 2.45
N LEU A 140 -1.45 -18.45 1.93
CA LEU A 140 -0.38 -17.56 2.38
C LEU A 140 -0.43 -17.29 3.87
N HIS A 141 -1.64 -17.05 4.40
CA HIS A 141 -1.87 -16.84 5.82
C HIS A 141 -1.41 -18.05 6.67
N GLU A 142 -1.69 -19.27 6.20
CA GLU A 142 -1.22 -20.50 6.87
C GLU A 142 0.29 -20.68 6.77
N LEU A 143 0.88 -20.47 5.59
CA LEU A 143 2.32 -20.64 5.34
C LEU A 143 3.19 -19.79 6.27
N TRP A 144 2.75 -18.62 6.64
CA TRP A 144 3.48 -17.76 7.57
C TRP A 144 3.30 -18.12 9.04
N ARG A 145 2.20 -18.80 9.41
CA ARG A 145 1.82 -19.03 10.81
C ARG A 145 2.01 -20.47 11.28
N LYS A 146 1.95 -21.45 10.37
CA LYS A 146 2.15 -22.84 10.68
C LYS A 146 3.53 -23.32 10.26
N ASP A 147 4.16 -24.19 11.07
CA ASP A 147 5.46 -24.76 10.72
C ASP A 147 5.36 -25.77 9.60
N VAL A 148 4.29 -26.56 9.61
CA VAL A 148 3.99 -27.54 8.56
C VAL A 148 2.59 -27.28 8.02
N VAL A 149 2.45 -27.26 6.71
CA VAL A 149 1.19 -27.01 6.00
C VAL A 149 0.85 -28.16 5.08
N ASP A 150 -0.33 -28.72 5.30
CA ASP A 150 -1.04 -29.56 4.34
C ASP A 150 -2.14 -28.70 3.71
N TRP A 151 -2.18 -28.66 2.37
CA TRP A 151 -3.12 -27.82 1.65
C TRP A 151 -3.80 -28.56 0.52
N GLN A 152 -5.11 -28.39 0.43
CA GLN A 152 -5.93 -28.85 -0.68
C GLN A 152 -6.84 -27.70 -1.11
N GLY A 153 -6.60 -27.15 -2.28
CA GLY A 153 -7.36 -26.04 -2.85
C GLY A 153 -7.81 -26.33 -4.29
N ARG A 154 -8.49 -25.38 -4.88
CA ARG A 154 -9.02 -25.47 -6.25
C ARG A 154 -8.01 -24.99 -7.29
N PHE A 155 -7.17 -24.00 -6.94
CA PHE A 155 -6.39 -23.22 -7.92
C PHE A 155 -4.93 -23.65 -8.01
N ARG A 156 -4.45 -24.48 -7.10
CA ARG A 156 -3.08 -25.02 -7.16
C ARG A 156 -3.02 -26.48 -6.75
N THR A 157 -1.90 -27.14 -7.08
CA THR A 157 -1.60 -28.49 -6.62
C THR A 157 -1.52 -28.56 -5.10
N PRO A 158 -1.97 -29.67 -4.47
CA PRO A 158 -1.88 -29.86 -3.04
C PRO A 158 -0.45 -29.72 -2.49
N LEU A 159 -0.33 -29.29 -1.24
CA LEU A 159 0.89 -29.41 -0.44
C LEU A 159 0.71 -30.52 0.59
N GLN A 160 1.78 -31.25 0.87
CA GLN A 160 1.80 -32.33 1.87
C GLN A 160 3.07 -32.17 2.72
N GLY A 161 2.92 -31.95 4.03
CA GLY A 161 4.03 -31.78 4.95
C GLY A 161 4.98 -30.67 4.57
N PHE A 162 4.47 -29.57 3.98
CA PHE A 162 5.29 -28.49 3.45
C PHE A 162 5.69 -27.48 4.54
N THR A 163 6.96 -27.11 4.59
CA THR A 163 7.47 -26.03 5.43
C THR A 163 8.01 -24.91 4.54
N SER A 164 7.47 -23.72 4.70
CA SER A 164 7.97 -22.51 4.02
C SER A 164 9.30 -22.07 4.63
N THR A 165 10.27 -21.69 3.81
CA THR A 165 11.60 -21.25 4.25
C THR A 165 12.12 -20.11 3.37
N PRO A 166 12.68 -18.99 3.97
CA PRO A 166 12.79 -18.78 5.41
C PRO A 166 11.45 -18.60 6.11
N ARG A 167 11.43 -18.81 7.41
CA ARG A 167 10.29 -18.44 8.25
C ARG A 167 10.27 -16.91 8.43
N PRO A 168 9.12 -16.30 8.72
CA PRO A 168 9.08 -14.89 9.10
C PRO A 168 10.05 -14.55 10.23
N LEU A 169 10.68 -13.39 10.17
CA LEU A 169 11.61 -12.88 11.19
C LEU A 169 10.93 -12.90 12.58
N ASP A 170 11.61 -13.43 13.60
CA ASP A 170 11.08 -13.63 14.97
C ASP A 170 9.78 -14.47 15.02
N GLY A 171 9.49 -15.21 13.96
CA GLY A 171 8.21 -15.90 13.79
C GLY A 171 7.00 -14.94 13.74
N VAL A 172 7.23 -13.70 13.34
CA VAL A 172 6.20 -12.64 13.20
C VAL A 172 5.99 -12.34 11.72
N PRO A 173 4.86 -12.72 11.13
CA PRO A 173 4.55 -12.41 9.73
C PRO A 173 4.61 -10.92 9.44
N PRO A 174 4.99 -10.50 8.21
CA PRO A 174 4.78 -9.14 7.77
C PRO A 174 3.33 -8.72 7.95
N PHE A 175 3.08 -7.49 8.37
CA PHE A 175 1.70 -6.99 8.42
C PHE A 175 1.10 -6.94 7.01
N VAL A 176 -0.15 -7.35 6.89
CA VAL A 176 -0.86 -7.39 5.61
C VAL A 176 -1.87 -6.27 5.51
N TRP A 177 -1.83 -5.58 4.39
CA TRP A 177 -2.88 -4.69 3.91
C TRP A 177 -3.61 -5.35 2.76
N HIS A 178 -4.92 -5.27 2.73
CA HIS A 178 -5.71 -5.66 1.57
C HIS A 178 -6.05 -4.42 0.75
N GLY A 179 -5.45 -4.30 -0.43
CA GLY A 179 -5.67 -3.19 -1.34
C GLY A 179 -6.93 -3.38 -2.18
N SER A 180 -7.87 -2.45 -2.07
CA SER A 180 -9.06 -2.48 -2.92
C SER A 180 -9.53 -1.08 -3.26
N ILE A 181 -9.98 -0.93 -4.53
CA ILE A 181 -10.63 0.28 -5.00
C ILE A 181 -12.16 0.17 -4.82
N ARG A 182 -12.76 -0.98 -5.16
CA ARG A 182 -14.22 -1.12 -5.27
C ARG A 182 -14.77 -2.49 -4.91
N SER A 183 -13.95 -3.42 -4.47
CA SER A 183 -14.40 -4.78 -4.20
C SER A 183 -14.77 -4.94 -2.71
N PRO A 184 -16.06 -5.02 -2.35
CA PRO A 184 -16.48 -5.23 -0.98
C PRO A 184 -15.99 -6.58 -0.44
N GLN A 185 -15.81 -7.61 -1.31
CA GLN A 185 -15.28 -8.91 -0.91
C GLN A 185 -13.84 -8.82 -0.37
N ILE A 186 -13.04 -7.88 -0.87
CA ILE A 186 -11.67 -7.67 -0.37
C ILE A 186 -11.70 -6.93 0.98
N ALA A 187 -12.60 -5.97 1.17
CA ALA A 187 -12.81 -5.34 2.47
C ALA A 187 -13.29 -6.36 3.51
N GLU A 188 -14.21 -7.24 3.12
CA GLU A 188 -14.67 -8.38 3.94
C GLU A 188 -13.51 -9.32 4.31
N GLN A 189 -12.65 -9.67 3.35
CA GLN A 189 -11.49 -10.53 3.60
C GLN A 189 -10.50 -9.88 4.58
N ALA A 190 -10.19 -8.60 4.42
CA ALA A 190 -9.35 -7.88 5.37
C ALA A 190 -9.91 -7.94 6.79
N ALA A 191 -11.22 -7.70 6.93
CA ALA A 191 -11.92 -7.77 8.20
C ALA A 191 -11.92 -9.18 8.80
N TYR A 192 -12.13 -10.22 7.98
CA TYR A 192 -12.16 -11.61 8.42
C TYR A 192 -10.86 -12.05 9.09
N TYR A 193 -9.72 -11.63 8.54
CA TYR A 193 -8.40 -11.95 9.10
C TYR A 193 -7.90 -10.97 10.16
N GLY A 194 -8.60 -9.85 10.38
CA GLY A 194 -8.12 -8.78 11.26
C GLY A 194 -6.94 -7.98 10.68
N ASP A 195 -6.74 -8.10 9.37
CA ASP A 195 -5.69 -7.40 8.62
C ASP A 195 -6.09 -5.95 8.29
N GLY A 196 -5.14 -5.13 7.81
CA GLY A 196 -5.41 -3.76 7.40
C GLY A 196 -6.18 -3.68 6.07
N PHE A 197 -7.01 -2.67 5.94
CA PHE A 197 -7.69 -2.35 4.68
C PHE A 197 -7.12 -1.06 4.09
N PHE A 198 -6.50 -1.16 2.91
CA PHE A 198 -6.03 0.00 2.18
C PHE A 198 -7.01 0.32 1.05
N HIS A 199 -7.78 1.40 1.23
CA HIS A 199 -8.67 1.87 0.18
C HIS A 199 -7.91 2.82 -0.76
N ASN A 200 -7.55 2.32 -1.94
CA ASN A 200 -6.88 3.14 -2.94
C ASN A 200 -7.91 4.04 -3.65
N ASN A 201 -8.20 5.15 -3.00
CA ASN A 201 -9.27 6.09 -3.37
C ASN A 201 -8.88 7.13 -4.42
N ILE A 202 -7.71 7.02 -5.05
CA ILE A 202 -7.11 8.06 -5.89
C ILE A 202 -7.97 8.56 -7.07
N PHE A 203 -8.95 7.76 -7.51
CA PHE A 203 -9.88 8.09 -8.61
C PHE A 203 -11.35 8.12 -8.16
N TRP A 204 -11.61 8.08 -6.84
CA TRP A 204 -12.97 7.89 -6.34
C TRP A 204 -13.43 9.02 -5.42
N PRO A 205 -14.73 9.38 -5.47
CA PRO A 205 -15.28 10.41 -4.61
C PRO A 205 -15.33 9.96 -3.14
N ALA A 206 -15.38 10.95 -2.25
CA ALA A 206 -15.40 10.76 -0.80
C ALA A 206 -16.48 9.79 -0.31
N ASP A 207 -17.69 9.86 -0.89
CA ASP A 207 -18.80 8.98 -0.51
C ASP A 207 -18.53 7.50 -0.79
N HIS A 208 -17.78 7.18 -1.84
CA HIS A 208 -17.40 5.79 -2.11
C HIS A 208 -16.42 5.31 -1.06
N THR A 209 -15.40 6.12 -0.75
CA THR A 209 -14.43 5.83 0.31
C THR A 209 -15.11 5.63 1.65
N LYS A 210 -16.04 6.52 2.01
CA LYS A 210 -16.83 6.42 3.24
C LYS A 210 -17.54 5.07 3.36
N ARG A 211 -18.23 4.64 2.30
CA ARG A 211 -18.95 3.34 2.30
C ARG A 211 -18.00 2.16 2.45
N MET A 212 -16.87 2.16 1.74
CA MET A 212 -15.92 1.03 1.78
C MET A 212 -15.24 0.91 3.15
N VAL A 213 -14.83 2.03 3.73
CA VAL A 213 -14.22 2.06 5.08
C VAL A 213 -15.24 1.68 6.16
N ALA A 214 -16.48 2.16 6.05
CA ALA A 214 -17.55 1.80 6.99
C ALA A 214 -17.84 0.29 6.95
N LEU A 215 -17.95 -0.30 5.75
CA LEU A 215 -18.12 -1.75 5.59
C LEU A 215 -16.98 -2.53 6.26
N TYR A 216 -15.74 -2.17 5.99
CA TYR A 216 -14.60 -2.85 6.59
C TYR A 216 -14.62 -2.78 8.12
N ARG A 217 -14.88 -1.61 8.71
CA ARG A 217 -14.94 -1.43 10.16
C ARG A 217 -16.07 -2.21 10.82
N GLU A 218 -17.25 -2.22 10.21
CA GLU A 218 -18.39 -3.01 10.67
C GLU A 218 -18.05 -4.50 10.68
N ARG A 219 -17.45 -5.01 9.59
CA ARG A 219 -17.08 -6.41 9.49
C ARG A 219 -15.92 -6.79 10.41
N TYR A 220 -14.95 -5.90 10.63
CA TYR A 220 -13.87 -6.09 11.59
C TYR A 220 -14.40 -6.34 13.01
N ALA A 221 -15.34 -5.53 13.46
CA ALA A 221 -16.00 -5.73 14.75
C ALA A 221 -16.88 -7.00 14.76
N HIS A 222 -17.58 -7.28 13.65
CA HIS A 222 -18.39 -8.50 13.52
C HIS A 222 -17.56 -9.78 13.70
N TYR A 223 -16.33 -9.82 13.19
CA TYR A 223 -15.42 -10.96 13.35
C TYR A 223 -14.68 -11.00 14.70
N GLY A 224 -14.94 -10.05 15.59
CA GLY A 224 -14.42 -10.05 16.96
C GLY A 224 -12.97 -9.57 17.12
N HIS A 225 -12.42 -8.86 16.14
CA HIS A 225 -11.06 -8.32 16.22
C HIS A 225 -10.94 -7.05 17.07
N GLY A 226 -12.05 -6.48 17.50
CA GLY A 226 -12.12 -5.27 18.34
C GLY A 226 -13.23 -4.33 17.90
N GLU A 227 -13.20 -3.13 18.44
CA GLU A 227 -14.17 -2.08 18.10
C GLU A 227 -13.90 -1.49 16.70
N PRO A 228 -14.92 -0.96 16.00
CA PRO A 228 -14.75 -0.41 14.64
C PRO A 228 -13.64 0.63 14.49
N HIS A 229 -13.40 1.44 15.53
CA HIS A 229 -12.35 2.47 15.51
C HIS A 229 -10.93 1.91 15.66
N GLN A 230 -10.78 0.65 16.05
CA GLN A 230 -9.50 -0.04 16.17
C GLN A 230 -9.05 -0.68 14.85
N ALA A 231 -9.94 -0.78 13.88
CA ALA A 231 -9.64 -1.32 12.56
C ALA A 231 -8.61 -0.45 11.82
N ILE A 232 -7.61 -1.09 11.23
CA ILE A 232 -6.46 -0.44 10.60
C ILE A 232 -6.79 -0.04 9.17
N VAL A 233 -6.84 1.25 8.88
CA VAL A 233 -7.22 1.81 7.58
C VAL A 233 -6.05 2.58 6.96
N GLY A 234 -5.84 2.40 5.66
CA GLY A 234 -4.94 3.21 4.85
C GLY A 234 -5.66 3.85 3.67
N LEU A 235 -5.20 5.01 3.25
CA LEU A 235 -5.75 5.76 2.13
C LEU A 235 -4.66 6.14 1.13
N GLY A 236 -5.05 6.20 -0.15
CA GLY A 236 -4.28 6.80 -1.21
C GLY A 236 -4.55 8.29 -1.38
N GLY A 237 -3.75 8.93 -2.19
CA GLY A 237 -3.92 10.31 -2.63
C GLY A 237 -3.00 10.60 -3.81
N GLN A 238 -3.24 11.71 -4.49
CA GLN A 238 -2.35 12.20 -5.55
C GLN A 238 -2.06 13.67 -5.27
N VAL A 239 -0.80 14.07 -5.38
CA VAL A 239 -0.41 15.45 -5.11
C VAL A 239 0.58 15.97 -6.14
N PHE A 240 0.41 17.23 -6.50
CA PHE A 240 1.39 18.04 -7.19
C PHE A 240 1.44 19.42 -6.54
N MET A 241 2.62 19.83 -6.07
CA MET A 241 2.80 21.06 -5.32
C MET A 241 3.77 22.04 -6.00
N ARG A 242 3.46 23.34 -5.84
CA ARG A 242 4.39 24.45 -5.98
C ARG A 242 4.13 25.42 -4.84
N LYS A 243 5.09 26.30 -4.54
CA LYS A 243 4.90 27.35 -3.52
C LYS A 243 3.66 28.20 -3.79
N ASN A 244 3.34 28.41 -5.06
CA ASN A 244 2.17 29.13 -5.53
C ASN A 244 1.21 28.16 -6.21
N SER A 245 -0.07 28.18 -5.83
CA SER A 245 -1.10 27.28 -6.37
C SER A 245 -1.36 27.48 -7.87
N GLN A 246 -1.25 28.69 -8.37
CA GLN A 246 -1.42 28.97 -9.79
C GLN A 246 -0.27 28.36 -10.61
N ASP A 247 0.94 28.38 -10.09
CA ASP A 247 2.09 27.73 -10.70
C ASP A 247 1.92 26.21 -10.70
N ALA A 248 1.40 25.63 -9.62
CA ALA A 248 1.12 24.21 -9.55
C ALA A 248 0.13 23.77 -10.64
N VAL A 249 -0.98 24.47 -10.78
CA VAL A 249 -2.00 24.18 -11.80
C VAL A 249 -1.43 24.34 -13.20
N ARG A 250 -0.72 25.47 -13.47
CA ARG A 250 -0.12 25.74 -14.78
C ARG A 250 0.88 24.67 -15.19
N GLU A 251 1.75 24.25 -14.27
CA GLU A 251 2.80 23.28 -14.56
C GLU A 251 2.27 21.85 -14.65
N PHE A 252 1.28 21.46 -13.83
CA PHE A 252 0.73 20.11 -13.86
C PHE A 252 -0.24 19.85 -15.01
N ARG A 253 -0.93 20.87 -15.51
CA ARG A 253 -1.95 20.75 -16.56
C ARG A 253 -1.48 19.97 -17.79
N PRO A 254 -0.31 20.22 -18.40
CA PRO A 254 0.13 19.43 -19.55
C PRO A 254 0.25 17.92 -19.23
N TYR A 255 0.68 17.57 -18.03
CA TYR A 255 0.79 16.19 -17.58
C TYR A 255 -0.59 15.55 -17.37
N PHE A 256 -1.50 16.28 -16.76
CA PHE A 256 -2.89 15.84 -16.59
C PHE A 256 -3.57 15.59 -17.94
N ASP A 257 -3.49 16.54 -18.83
CA ASP A 257 -4.21 16.52 -20.12
C ASP A 257 -3.70 15.41 -21.07
N HIS A 258 -2.43 14.99 -20.94
CA HIS A 258 -1.82 14.01 -21.84
C HIS A 258 -1.65 12.61 -21.23
N ALA A 259 -1.74 12.45 -19.92
CA ALA A 259 -1.50 11.16 -19.32
C ALA A 259 -2.68 10.20 -19.53
N PRO A 260 -2.43 8.98 -20.06
CA PRO A 260 -3.48 7.99 -20.30
C PRO A 260 -4.30 7.64 -19.06
N VAL A 261 -3.70 7.78 -17.87
CA VAL A 261 -4.36 7.48 -16.58
C VAL A 261 -5.55 8.40 -16.29
N TYR A 262 -5.54 9.61 -16.81
CA TYR A 262 -6.66 10.56 -16.69
C TYR A 262 -7.65 10.49 -17.86
N GLY A 263 -7.27 9.83 -18.96
CA GLY A 263 -8.14 9.27 -19.99
C GLY A 263 -8.97 10.24 -20.82
N GLY A 264 -8.65 11.54 -20.88
CA GLY A 264 -9.44 12.53 -21.60
C GLY A 264 -10.87 12.69 -21.04
N GLY A 265 -11.04 12.40 -19.75
CA GLY A 265 -12.29 12.52 -18.99
C GLY A 265 -12.58 13.95 -18.51
N PRO A 266 -12.89 14.17 -17.22
CA PRO A 266 -13.19 15.49 -16.67
C PRO A 266 -11.98 16.43 -16.75
N SER A 267 -12.23 17.74 -16.65
CA SER A 267 -11.17 18.74 -16.54
C SER A 267 -10.32 18.54 -15.29
N LEU A 268 -9.12 19.13 -15.22
CA LEU A 268 -8.29 19.09 -14.03
C LEU A 268 -9.05 19.63 -12.80
N GLU A 269 -9.83 20.67 -12.99
CA GLU A 269 -10.65 21.31 -11.95
C GLU A 269 -11.73 20.34 -11.43
N ASP A 270 -12.52 19.75 -12.32
CA ASP A 270 -13.55 18.79 -11.96
C ASP A 270 -12.95 17.55 -11.29
N PHE A 271 -11.80 17.08 -11.79
CA PHE A 271 -11.13 15.92 -11.25
C PHE A 271 -10.60 16.19 -9.82
N THR A 272 -10.02 17.37 -9.58
CA THR A 272 -9.56 17.77 -8.23
C THR A 272 -10.71 17.99 -7.26
N GLU A 273 -11.88 18.43 -7.74
CA GLU A 273 -13.09 18.55 -6.92
C GLU A 273 -13.63 17.18 -6.51
N GLN A 274 -13.69 16.24 -7.45
CA GLN A 274 -14.36 14.95 -7.28
C GLN A 274 -13.48 13.85 -6.67
N THR A 275 -12.16 14.01 -6.67
CA THR A 275 -11.21 12.98 -6.24
C THR A 275 -10.20 13.51 -5.20
N PRO A 276 -9.38 12.65 -4.59
CA PRO A 276 -8.30 13.06 -3.71
C PRO A 276 -7.11 13.77 -4.38
N LEU A 277 -7.12 13.96 -5.70
CA LEU A 277 -6.05 14.72 -6.36
C LEU A 277 -6.00 16.14 -5.80
N THR A 278 -4.81 16.57 -5.40
CA THR A 278 -4.55 17.94 -4.95
C THR A 278 -3.43 18.55 -5.78
N VAL A 279 -3.75 19.61 -6.51
CA VAL A 279 -2.79 20.40 -7.28
C VAL A 279 -2.80 21.82 -6.74
N GLY A 280 -1.75 22.20 -5.98
CA GLY A 280 -1.81 23.48 -5.29
C GLY A 280 -0.56 23.83 -4.48
N SER A 281 -0.74 24.72 -3.51
CA SER A 281 0.29 25.08 -2.55
C SER A 281 0.43 24.01 -1.44
N PRO A 282 1.55 24.01 -0.69
CA PRO A 282 1.71 23.14 0.47
C PRO A 282 0.55 23.23 1.47
N GLN A 283 0.04 24.43 1.73
CA GLN A 283 -1.10 24.62 2.63
C GLN A 283 -2.37 23.95 2.09
N GLN A 284 -2.64 24.06 0.79
CA GLN A 284 -3.79 23.37 0.18
C GLN A 284 -3.69 21.85 0.27
N VAL A 285 -2.47 21.28 0.17
CA VAL A 285 -2.26 19.84 0.37
C VAL A 285 -2.49 19.45 1.83
N ILE A 286 -2.04 20.25 2.80
CA ILE A 286 -2.33 20.03 4.23
C ILE A 286 -3.83 20.03 4.44
N ASP A 287 -4.52 21.11 4.05
CA ASP A 287 -5.96 21.28 4.27
C ASP A 287 -6.75 20.13 3.65
N ARG A 288 -6.45 19.79 2.38
CA ARG A 288 -7.11 18.70 1.66
C ARG A 288 -6.89 17.33 2.34
N THR A 289 -5.67 17.04 2.78
CA THR A 289 -5.35 15.77 3.43
C THR A 289 -6.10 15.63 4.77
N LEU A 290 -6.27 16.72 5.50
CA LEU A 290 -7.03 16.73 6.74
C LEU A 290 -8.53 16.45 6.52
N THR A 291 -9.10 16.89 5.40
CA THR A 291 -10.52 16.58 5.07
C THR A 291 -10.79 15.10 4.86
N PHE A 292 -9.76 14.27 4.59
CA PHE A 292 -9.97 12.83 4.42
C PHE A 292 -10.53 12.16 5.70
N ARG A 293 -10.27 12.72 6.88
CA ARG A 293 -10.87 12.26 8.13
C ARG A 293 -12.38 12.48 8.20
N GLU A 294 -12.93 13.46 7.51
CA GLU A 294 -14.36 13.77 7.57
C GLU A 294 -15.23 12.63 7.04
N TYR A 295 -14.71 11.87 6.07
CA TYR A 295 -15.41 10.75 5.46
C TYR A 295 -14.83 9.38 5.82
N ALA A 296 -13.55 9.28 6.13
CA ALA A 296 -12.90 8.01 6.50
C ALA A 296 -12.79 7.81 8.02
N GLY A 297 -12.97 8.85 8.83
CA GLY A 297 -12.63 8.83 10.26
C GLY A 297 -11.11 8.78 10.47
N ASP A 298 -10.66 8.35 11.64
CA ASP A 298 -9.25 8.13 11.89
C ASP A 298 -8.71 6.98 11.04
N TYR A 299 -7.53 7.17 10.46
CA TYR A 299 -6.84 6.17 9.67
C TYR A 299 -5.33 6.21 9.94
N GLN A 300 -4.60 5.17 9.58
CA GLN A 300 -3.26 4.95 10.08
C GLN A 300 -2.16 5.21 9.06
N ARG A 301 -2.51 5.18 7.74
CA ARG A 301 -1.52 5.36 6.66
C ARG A 301 -2.07 6.21 5.53
N GLN A 302 -1.28 7.20 5.10
CA GLN A 302 -1.50 7.99 3.89
C GLN A 302 -0.37 7.75 2.90
N LEU A 303 -0.68 7.23 1.72
CA LEU A 303 0.28 7.12 0.63
C LEU A 303 -0.08 8.07 -0.52
N PHE A 304 0.90 8.82 -1.00
CA PHE A 304 0.72 9.74 -2.13
C PHE A 304 1.37 9.20 -3.40
N LEU A 305 0.64 9.25 -4.51
CA LEU A 305 1.20 9.08 -5.85
C LEU A 305 1.72 10.43 -6.35
N MET A 306 3.01 10.50 -6.67
CA MET A 306 3.67 11.74 -7.05
C MET A 306 4.55 11.63 -8.30
N ASP A 307 4.86 10.41 -8.75
CA ASP A 307 5.86 10.13 -9.77
C ASP A 307 5.26 9.51 -11.05
N HIS A 308 4.13 10.00 -11.48
CA HIS A 308 3.34 9.49 -12.61
C HIS A 308 3.20 10.52 -13.73
N ALA A 309 2.49 10.15 -14.79
CA ALA A 309 2.07 11.05 -15.87
C ALA A 309 3.23 11.67 -16.69
N GLY A 310 4.40 11.05 -16.67
CA GLY A 310 5.57 11.56 -17.41
C GLY A 310 6.35 12.67 -16.67
N LEU A 311 6.07 12.90 -15.40
CA LEU A 311 6.80 13.89 -14.59
C LEU A 311 8.32 13.56 -14.56
N PRO A 312 9.21 14.54 -14.86
CA PRO A 312 10.64 14.35 -14.77
C PRO A 312 11.11 14.05 -13.35
N LEU A 313 12.13 13.19 -13.20
CA LEU A 313 12.70 12.85 -11.89
C LEU A 313 13.03 14.09 -11.04
N LYS A 314 13.62 15.12 -11.65
CA LYS A 314 13.94 16.37 -10.95
C LYS A 314 12.70 16.98 -10.29
N THR A 315 11.60 17.06 -11.03
CA THR A 315 10.33 17.58 -10.52
C THR A 315 9.80 16.73 -9.38
N VAL A 316 9.87 15.40 -9.49
CA VAL A 316 9.43 14.49 -8.41
C VAL A 316 10.27 14.66 -7.16
N LEU A 317 11.59 14.80 -7.27
CA LEU A 317 12.46 15.06 -6.11
C LEU A 317 12.16 16.40 -5.43
N GLU A 318 11.90 17.47 -6.20
CA GLU A 318 11.43 18.75 -5.67
C GLU A 318 10.09 18.62 -4.93
N GLN A 319 9.15 17.79 -5.45
CA GLN A 319 7.89 17.48 -4.79
C GLN A 319 8.12 16.77 -3.44
N LEU A 320 9.09 15.85 -3.38
CA LEU A 320 9.44 15.15 -2.14
C LEU A 320 10.04 16.08 -1.09
N ASP A 321 10.89 17.04 -1.49
CA ASP A 321 11.38 18.05 -0.56
C ASP A 321 10.22 18.83 0.07
N MET A 322 9.25 19.28 -0.74
CA MET A 322 8.06 19.98 -0.25
C MET A 322 7.17 19.07 0.63
N LEU A 323 7.03 17.79 0.28
CA LEU A 323 6.28 16.84 1.10
C LEU A 323 6.95 16.66 2.47
N GLY A 324 8.28 16.57 2.51
CA GLY A 324 9.06 16.53 3.75
C GLY A 324 8.84 17.76 4.66
N GLU A 325 8.59 18.94 4.09
CA GLU A 325 8.28 20.16 4.85
C GLU A 325 6.87 20.11 5.48
N ILE A 326 5.87 19.52 4.80
CA ILE A 326 4.49 19.51 5.29
C ILE A 326 4.13 18.30 6.18
N VAL A 327 4.82 17.16 6.03
CA VAL A 327 4.53 15.95 6.80
C VAL A 327 4.63 16.17 8.32
N PRO A 328 5.61 16.91 8.88
CA PRO A 328 5.62 17.21 10.31
C PRO A 328 4.37 17.98 10.79
N VAL A 329 3.85 18.89 9.96
CA VAL A 329 2.60 19.62 10.24
C VAL A 329 1.42 18.65 10.23
N LEU A 330 1.30 17.82 9.20
CA LEU A 330 0.25 16.80 9.10
C LEU A 330 0.30 15.85 10.30
N ARG A 331 1.46 15.36 10.71
CA ARG A 331 1.61 14.49 11.89
C ARG A 331 1.07 15.16 13.15
N LYS A 332 1.41 16.42 13.38
CA LYS A 332 0.93 17.19 14.53
C LYS A 332 -0.59 17.33 14.53
N GLU A 333 -1.17 17.72 13.41
CA GLU A 333 -2.62 17.90 13.27
C GLU A 333 -3.38 16.57 13.43
N PHE A 334 -2.92 15.50 12.76
CA PHE A 334 -3.51 14.17 12.94
C PHE A 334 -3.39 13.65 14.37
N ALA A 335 -2.30 13.90 15.06
CA ALA A 335 -2.14 13.51 16.47
C ALA A 335 -3.09 14.28 17.38
N ALA A 336 -3.27 15.60 17.14
CA ALA A 336 -4.18 16.45 17.92
C ALA A 336 -5.66 16.08 17.73
N LEU A 337 -6.02 15.58 16.55
CA LEU A 337 -7.39 15.24 16.17
C LEU A 337 -7.75 13.77 16.47
N ARG A 338 -6.77 12.93 16.81
CA ARG A 338 -6.95 11.48 16.96
C ARG A 338 -7.86 11.14 18.13
N ALA A 339 -8.84 10.28 17.89
CA ALA A 339 -9.71 9.79 18.94
C ALA A 339 -8.99 8.83 19.90
N PRO A 340 -9.37 8.81 21.20
CA PRO A 340 -8.83 7.81 22.14
C PRO A 340 -9.09 6.38 21.68
N GLY A 341 -8.12 5.49 21.91
CA GLY A 341 -8.23 4.06 21.60
C GLY A 341 -7.98 3.69 20.13
N VAL A 342 -7.75 4.67 19.26
CA VAL A 342 -7.34 4.39 17.87
C VAL A 342 -5.89 3.91 17.87
N PRO A 343 -5.58 2.71 17.31
CA PRO A 343 -4.22 2.17 17.29
C PRO A 343 -3.33 2.87 16.25
N ASP A 344 -2.01 2.76 16.42
CA ASP A 344 -1.06 3.09 15.36
C ASP A 344 -1.06 2.03 14.25
N ALA A 345 -0.54 2.39 13.08
CA ALA A 345 -0.27 1.39 12.05
C ALA A 345 0.74 0.36 12.59
N PRO A 346 0.46 -0.94 12.44
CA PRO A 346 1.38 -1.97 12.92
C PRO A 346 2.75 -1.89 12.28
N THR A 347 3.78 -2.18 13.07
CA THR A 347 5.17 -2.39 12.64
C THR A 347 5.63 -3.75 13.11
N HIS A 348 6.74 -4.27 12.58
CA HIS A 348 7.30 -5.54 13.05
C HIS A 348 7.52 -5.54 14.57
N ASP A 349 8.10 -4.47 15.11
CA ASP A 349 8.35 -4.35 16.56
C ASP A 349 7.06 -4.36 17.39
N SER A 350 6.01 -3.66 16.95
CA SER A 350 4.73 -3.67 17.65
C SER A 350 4.04 -5.04 17.61
N LEU A 351 4.14 -5.75 16.49
CA LEU A 351 3.60 -7.10 16.33
C LEU A 351 4.39 -8.12 17.15
N ARG A 352 5.72 -7.99 17.20
CA ARG A 352 6.58 -8.82 18.04
C ARG A 352 6.27 -8.63 19.52
N ALA A 353 6.12 -7.40 19.98
CA ALA A 353 5.73 -7.10 21.36
C ALA A 353 4.36 -7.68 21.72
N ALA A 354 3.37 -7.55 20.84
CA ALA A 354 2.05 -8.14 21.05
C ALA A 354 2.09 -9.68 21.14
N LYS A 355 2.91 -10.34 20.31
CA LYS A 355 3.10 -11.79 20.35
C LYS A 355 3.72 -12.24 21.68
N GLN A 356 4.72 -11.53 22.20
CA GLN A 356 5.36 -11.84 23.49
C GLN A 356 4.36 -11.73 24.64
N GLN A 357 3.56 -10.67 24.68
CA GLN A 357 2.54 -10.49 25.72
C GLN A 357 1.49 -11.62 25.72
N SER A 358 1.12 -12.15 24.55
CA SER A 358 0.16 -13.24 24.44
C SER A 358 0.75 -14.57 24.94
N THR A 359 2.05 -14.81 24.77
CA THR A 359 2.72 -16.03 25.27
C THR A 359 2.95 -16.00 26.78
N ASP A 360 3.29 -14.84 27.34
CA ASP A 360 3.50 -14.69 28.79
C ASP A 360 2.16 -14.78 29.57
N GLY A 361 1.07 -14.27 29.01
CA GLY A 361 -0.27 -14.35 29.62
C GLY A 361 -0.87 -15.74 29.64
N THR A 362 -0.44 -16.65 28.78
CA THR A 362 -0.88 -18.08 28.81
C THR A 362 -0.08 -18.94 29.77
N ALA A 363 1.16 -18.53 30.15
CA ALA A 363 1.99 -19.25 31.13
C ALA A 363 1.50 -19.08 32.59
N ASP A 364 0.86 -17.94 32.90
CA ASP A 364 0.39 -17.63 34.27
C ASP A 364 -0.96 -18.31 34.64
N THR A 365 -1.68 -18.89 33.66
CA THR A 365 -2.98 -19.54 33.92
C THR A 365 -2.87 -21.05 34.21
N ASP A 366 -1.72 -21.68 33.95
CA ASP A 366 -1.52 -23.12 34.17
C ASP A 366 -0.97 -23.48 35.57
N ASP A 367 -0.55 -22.50 36.39
CA ASP A 367 0.01 -22.73 37.73
C ASP A 367 -1.00 -22.60 38.89
N THR A 368 -2.31 -22.42 38.60
CA THR A 368 -3.35 -22.27 39.62
C THR A 368 -4.25 -23.49 39.81
N GLU A 369 -4.02 -24.59 39.10
CA GLU A 369 -4.70 -25.88 39.33
C GLU A 369 -3.70 -27.00 39.69
N ARG A 370 -3.05 -26.89 40.84
CA ARG A 370 -2.41 -28.02 41.53
C ARG A 370 -2.65 -27.97 43.03
#